data_c423c51abcd17553e46f89232b485642
#
_entry.id   c423c51abcd17553e46f89232b485642
#
_cell.length_a   1.000
_cell.length_b   1.000
_cell.length_c   1.000
_cell.angle_alpha   90.00
_cell.angle_beta   90.00
_cell.angle_gamma   90.00
#
_symmetry.space_group_name_H-M   'P 1'
#
loop_
_entity.id
_entity.type
_entity.pdbx_description
1 polymer ?
#
loop_
_entity_poly.entity_id
_entity_poly.type
_entity_poly.pdbx_seq_one_letter_code
_entity_poly.pdbx_strand_id
1 'polypeptide(L)'
;MNKYNQNLDKNNANFVPLTPLSFLERAKDIYPDYEALVYENRSYTWSQIYNRCIKFASALEKIGIKEGDTVSVMAFNTPEIFEAHYSVPMTGAVLNTINTRLDAKTVSYILDHAEAKVLIVDRQLHSIINKALENVKSKPLIIDIQDDNADQSLLKKIGDKEYENFLNTGDESYVWKKPKDEWQAISLSYTSGTTGNPKGVVYHHRGSYLMSTGSAVAWNMPNRLNFLTVVPMFHCNGWGYPWTIPMLNGRTICLRAIDIKKIFELIDKF
;
A
#
# COMPACT_ATOMS: atom_id res chain seq x y z
N MET A 1 -14.25 42.80 6.21
CA MET A 1 -14.10 41.37 6.47
C MET A 1 -15.50 40.78 6.58
N ASN A 2 -15.79 39.67 5.92
CA ASN A 2 -17.14 39.05 5.97
C ASN A 2 -17.40 38.56 7.41
N LYS A 3 -18.58 38.87 8.00
CA LYS A 3 -18.94 38.46 9.36
C LYS A 3 -18.93 36.93 9.59
N TYR A 4 -19.05 36.15 8.52
CA TYR A 4 -18.98 34.68 8.57
C TYR A 4 -17.54 34.13 8.57
N ASN A 5 -16.52 34.97 8.47
CA ASN A 5 -15.10 34.58 8.52
C ASN A 5 -14.41 35.05 9.81
N GLN A 6 -15.17 35.46 10.82
CA GLN A 6 -14.62 35.87 12.12
C GLN A 6 -14.57 34.67 13.06
N ASN A 7 -13.43 34.49 13.73
CA ASN A 7 -13.20 33.42 14.71
C ASN A 7 -13.36 32.00 14.14
N LEU A 8 -13.05 31.81 12.84
CA LEU A 8 -13.13 30.51 12.14
C LEU A 8 -11.73 30.05 11.68
N ASP A 9 -10.69 30.50 12.34
CA ASP A 9 -9.33 30.09 12.01
C ASP A 9 -9.15 28.58 12.28
N LYS A 10 -8.41 27.91 11.38
CA LYS A 10 -8.06 26.52 11.53
C LYS A 10 -7.16 26.33 12.75
N ASN A 11 -7.50 25.34 13.60
CA ASN A 11 -6.70 24.94 14.75
C ASN A 11 -6.85 23.43 14.98
N ASN A 12 -6.09 22.87 15.90
CA ASN A 12 -6.06 21.42 16.16
C ASN A 12 -7.39 20.82 16.64
N ALA A 13 -8.35 21.66 17.10
CA ALA A 13 -9.64 21.18 17.56
C ALA A 13 -10.69 21.12 16.45
N ASN A 14 -10.53 21.91 15.36
CA ASN A 14 -11.53 22.03 14.31
C ASN A 14 -11.05 21.64 12.92
N PHE A 15 -9.77 21.33 12.75
CA PHE A 15 -9.20 21.02 11.44
C PHE A 15 -8.11 19.95 11.50
N VAL A 16 -8.23 18.96 10.61
CA VAL A 16 -7.18 18.00 10.27
C VAL A 16 -7.21 17.77 8.76
N PRO A 17 -6.05 17.70 8.07
CA PRO A 17 -6.02 17.35 6.65
C PRO A 17 -6.61 15.96 6.41
N LEU A 18 -7.41 15.83 5.34
CA LEU A 18 -7.99 14.56 4.95
C LEU A 18 -6.88 13.60 4.48
N THR A 19 -6.87 12.40 5.03
CA THR A 19 -5.98 11.32 4.62
C THR A 19 -6.63 9.96 4.89
N PRO A 20 -6.57 9.00 3.93
CA PRO A 20 -7.11 7.67 4.16
C PRO A 20 -6.31 6.87 5.21
N LEU A 21 -5.12 7.32 5.60
CA LEU A 21 -4.32 6.68 6.65
C LEU A 21 -5.06 6.68 8.00
N SER A 22 -5.89 7.70 8.24
CA SER A 22 -6.72 7.81 9.45
C SER A 22 -7.76 6.69 9.56
N PHE A 23 -8.12 6.02 8.46
CA PHE A 23 -9.07 4.91 8.49
C PHE A 23 -8.51 3.69 9.21
N LEU A 24 -7.23 3.38 8.99
CA LEU A 24 -6.56 2.28 9.69
C LEU A 24 -6.39 2.58 11.19
N GLU A 25 -5.97 3.81 11.52
CA GLU A 25 -5.84 4.25 12.91
C GLU A 25 -7.18 4.13 13.65
N ARG A 26 -8.27 4.63 13.03
CA ARG A 26 -9.63 4.53 13.57
C ARG A 26 -10.09 3.08 13.70
N ALA A 27 -9.85 2.23 12.71
CA ALA A 27 -10.23 0.82 12.77
C ALA A 27 -9.53 0.10 13.94
N LYS A 28 -8.24 0.35 14.13
CA LYS A 28 -7.46 -0.15 15.28
C LYS A 28 -7.99 0.38 16.61
N ASP A 29 -8.37 1.65 16.70
CA ASP A 29 -8.85 2.24 17.96
C ASP A 29 -10.24 1.72 18.37
N ILE A 30 -11.13 1.45 17.41
CA ILE A 30 -12.51 1.05 17.70
C ILE A 30 -12.67 -0.48 17.72
N TYR A 31 -11.94 -1.21 16.90
CA TYR A 31 -12.05 -2.67 16.73
C TYR A 31 -10.68 -3.36 16.75
N PRO A 32 -9.84 -3.17 17.79
CA PRO A 32 -8.46 -3.64 17.82
C PRO A 32 -8.32 -5.15 17.54
N ASP A 33 -9.24 -5.95 18.07
CA ASP A 33 -9.19 -7.41 18.02
C ASP A 33 -10.01 -8.02 16.87
N TYR A 34 -10.70 -7.18 16.07
CA TYR A 34 -11.43 -7.69 14.91
C TYR A 34 -10.44 -8.10 13.81
N GLU A 35 -10.71 -9.25 13.16
CA GLU A 35 -9.89 -9.77 12.06
C GLU A 35 -9.97 -8.83 10.85
N ALA A 36 -8.85 -8.21 10.53
CA ALA A 36 -8.73 -7.16 9.53
C ALA A 36 -8.32 -7.69 8.16
N LEU A 37 -7.40 -8.65 8.15
CA LEU A 37 -6.78 -9.18 6.94
C LEU A 37 -6.51 -10.67 7.08
N VAL A 38 -6.88 -11.41 6.03
CA VAL A 38 -6.66 -12.87 5.94
C VAL A 38 -5.93 -13.18 4.63
N TYR A 39 -4.92 -14.01 4.72
CA TYR A 39 -4.21 -14.58 3.57
C TYR A 39 -3.77 -16.01 3.88
N GLU A 40 -4.36 -16.98 3.20
CA GLU A 40 -4.13 -18.40 3.40
C GLU A 40 -4.25 -18.82 4.88
N ASN A 41 -3.15 -19.18 5.54
CA ASN A 41 -3.08 -19.54 6.96
C ASN A 41 -2.68 -18.37 7.86
N ARG A 42 -2.46 -17.17 7.30
CA ARG A 42 -2.14 -15.93 8.06
C ARG A 42 -3.40 -15.12 8.28
N SER A 43 -3.62 -14.69 9.51
CA SER A 43 -4.71 -13.80 9.89
C SER A 43 -4.18 -12.72 10.82
N TYR A 44 -4.65 -11.50 10.63
CA TYR A 44 -4.20 -10.33 11.40
C TYR A 44 -5.40 -9.52 11.87
N THR A 45 -5.38 -9.08 13.13
CA THR A 45 -6.33 -8.12 13.67
C THR A 45 -5.98 -6.69 13.24
N TRP A 46 -6.91 -5.73 13.44
CA TRP A 46 -6.63 -4.32 13.15
C TRP A 46 -5.44 -3.80 13.95
N SER A 47 -5.31 -4.20 15.22
CA SER A 47 -4.16 -3.85 16.06
C SER A 47 -2.84 -4.38 15.49
N GLN A 48 -2.84 -5.64 15.05
CA GLN A 48 -1.65 -6.27 14.46
C GLN A 48 -1.25 -5.61 13.15
N ILE A 49 -2.19 -5.37 12.22
CA ILE A 49 -1.90 -4.68 10.94
C ILE A 49 -1.40 -3.26 11.18
N TYR A 50 -2.03 -2.51 12.08
CA TYR A 50 -1.57 -1.16 12.41
C TYR A 50 -0.13 -1.18 12.93
N ASN A 51 0.19 -2.05 13.88
CA ASN A 51 1.53 -2.16 14.47
C ASN A 51 2.57 -2.56 13.41
N ARG A 52 2.24 -3.47 12.48
CA ARG A 52 3.11 -3.84 11.37
C ARG A 52 3.38 -2.63 10.45
N CYS A 53 2.35 -1.87 10.10
CA CYS A 53 2.50 -0.66 9.29
C CYS A 53 3.36 0.40 9.98
N ILE A 54 3.19 0.62 11.29
CA ILE A 54 3.99 1.55 12.10
C ILE A 54 5.47 1.10 12.12
N LYS A 55 5.73 -0.18 12.40
CA LYS A 55 7.09 -0.72 12.40
C LYS A 55 7.75 -0.57 11.03
N PHE A 56 7.05 -0.92 9.95
CA PHE A 56 7.62 -0.80 8.62
C PHE A 56 7.90 0.66 8.23
N ALA A 57 7.01 1.59 8.58
CA ALA A 57 7.22 3.03 8.40
C ALA A 57 8.46 3.52 9.17
N SER A 58 8.60 3.11 10.45
CA SER A 58 9.80 3.38 11.25
C SER A 58 11.06 2.83 10.61
N ALA A 59 11.04 1.60 10.11
CA ALA A 59 12.18 0.97 9.44
C ALA A 59 12.58 1.74 8.16
N LEU A 60 11.61 2.20 7.38
CA LEU A 60 11.85 3.05 6.20
C LEU A 60 12.49 4.39 6.60
N GLU A 61 12.02 5.05 7.65
CA GLU A 61 12.61 6.31 8.11
C GLU A 61 14.05 6.12 8.62
N LYS A 62 14.33 5.01 9.33
CA LYS A 62 15.70 4.67 9.81
C LYS A 62 16.71 4.51 8.69
N ILE A 63 16.30 4.11 7.50
CA ILE A 63 17.17 4.04 6.31
C ILE A 63 17.19 5.34 5.49
N GLY A 64 16.57 6.41 5.98
CA GLY A 64 16.62 7.74 5.39
C GLY A 64 15.47 8.07 4.42
N ILE A 65 14.42 7.26 4.34
CA ILE A 65 13.22 7.60 3.57
C ILE A 65 12.50 8.76 4.25
N LYS A 66 12.12 9.76 3.48
CA LYS A 66 11.50 11.00 3.94
C LYS A 66 10.37 11.45 3.03
N GLU A 67 9.69 12.53 3.46
CA GLU A 67 8.61 13.18 2.70
C GLU A 67 9.03 13.44 1.24
N GLY A 68 8.20 12.98 0.30
CA GLY A 68 8.41 13.13 -1.14
C GLY A 68 9.29 12.07 -1.80
N ASP A 69 9.98 11.22 -1.04
CA ASP A 69 10.71 10.08 -1.62
C ASP A 69 9.74 9.03 -2.18
N THR A 70 10.16 8.29 -3.19
CA THR A 70 9.35 7.20 -3.77
C THR A 70 9.80 5.85 -3.25
N VAL A 71 8.85 5.07 -2.74
CA VAL A 71 8.99 3.64 -2.43
C VAL A 71 8.14 2.85 -3.41
N SER A 72 8.79 2.06 -4.25
CA SER A 72 8.13 1.20 -5.23
C SER A 72 7.79 -0.17 -4.64
N VAL A 73 6.65 -0.73 -5.05
CA VAL A 73 6.20 -2.08 -4.66
C VAL A 73 5.78 -2.85 -5.90
N MET A 74 6.34 -4.03 -6.12
CA MET A 74 5.95 -4.96 -7.18
C MET A 74 5.64 -6.31 -6.55
N ALA A 75 4.38 -6.52 -6.17
CA ALA A 75 3.93 -7.69 -5.44
C ALA A 75 2.52 -8.13 -5.86
N PHE A 76 2.17 -9.37 -5.54
CA PHE A 76 0.81 -9.90 -5.69
C PHE A 76 -0.09 -9.41 -4.54
N ASN A 77 -1.38 -9.79 -4.56
CA ASN A 77 -2.32 -9.46 -3.49
C ASN A 77 -2.02 -10.27 -2.22
N THR A 78 -1.07 -9.80 -1.45
CA THR A 78 -0.62 -10.37 -0.17
C THR A 78 -0.67 -9.31 0.94
N PRO A 79 -0.49 -9.66 2.22
CA PRO A 79 -0.48 -8.68 3.31
C PRO A 79 0.54 -7.55 3.10
N GLU A 80 1.69 -7.84 2.53
CA GLU A 80 2.80 -6.89 2.39
C GLU A 80 2.45 -5.72 1.45
N ILE A 81 1.75 -5.97 0.35
CA ILE A 81 1.30 -4.86 -0.52
C ILE A 81 0.17 -4.07 0.14
N PHE A 82 -0.73 -4.72 0.90
CA PHE A 82 -1.73 -4.01 1.70
C PHE A 82 -1.07 -3.09 2.72
N GLU A 83 -0.12 -3.60 3.49
CA GLU A 83 0.65 -2.84 4.48
C GLU A 83 1.40 -1.66 3.85
N ALA A 84 1.93 -1.83 2.64
CA ALA A 84 2.63 -0.76 1.94
C ALA A 84 1.73 0.44 1.61
N HIS A 85 0.40 0.25 1.43
CA HIS A 85 -0.56 1.35 1.22
C HIS A 85 -0.67 2.28 2.43
N TYR A 86 -0.20 1.84 3.59
CA TYR A 86 -0.17 2.60 4.83
C TYR A 86 1.24 2.96 5.25
N SER A 87 2.11 1.98 5.38
CA SER A 87 3.47 2.16 5.92
C SER A 87 4.31 3.16 5.11
N VAL A 88 4.20 3.15 3.79
CA VAL A 88 4.95 4.08 2.94
C VAL A 88 4.45 5.52 3.15
N PRO A 89 3.15 5.83 2.96
CA PRO A 89 2.68 7.20 3.17
C PRO A 89 2.73 7.68 4.63
N MET A 90 2.79 6.79 5.60
CA MET A 90 3.00 7.14 7.02
C MET A 90 4.36 7.83 7.26
N THR A 91 5.34 7.67 6.37
CA THR A 91 6.61 8.42 6.41
C THR A 91 6.53 9.77 5.69
N GLY A 92 5.44 10.04 4.96
CA GLY A 92 5.31 11.14 4.00
C GLY A 92 5.86 10.82 2.62
N ALA A 93 6.36 9.59 2.39
CA ALA A 93 6.81 9.12 1.09
C ALA A 93 5.63 8.74 0.18
N VAL A 94 5.90 8.64 -1.11
CA VAL A 94 4.93 8.30 -2.16
C VAL A 94 5.01 6.82 -2.50
N LEU A 95 3.90 6.10 -2.36
CA LEU A 95 3.79 4.70 -2.75
C LEU A 95 3.69 4.59 -4.28
N ASN A 96 4.65 3.91 -4.93
CA ASN A 96 4.55 3.57 -6.34
C ASN A 96 4.26 2.07 -6.51
N THR A 97 3.04 1.72 -6.91
CA THR A 97 2.67 0.32 -7.17
C THR A 97 2.93 -0.06 -8.62
N ILE A 98 3.73 -1.11 -8.84
CA ILE A 98 4.16 -1.56 -10.17
C ILE A 98 3.38 -2.83 -10.56
N ASN A 99 2.85 -2.84 -11.78
CA ASN A 99 2.13 -3.99 -12.32
C ASN A 99 3.07 -5.19 -12.50
N THR A 100 2.71 -6.32 -11.90
CA THR A 100 3.50 -7.56 -11.93
C THR A 100 3.59 -8.24 -13.30
N ARG A 101 2.85 -7.76 -14.29
CA ARG A 101 2.81 -8.31 -15.66
C ARG A 101 3.68 -7.52 -16.65
N LEU A 102 4.37 -6.48 -16.18
CA LEU A 102 5.24 -5.66 -17.04
C LEU A 102 6.56 -6.37 -17.36
N ASP A 103 7.12 -6.04 -18.51
CA ASP A 103 8.45 -6.47 -18.91
C ASP A 103 9.56 -5.69 -18.19
N ALA A 104 10.78 -6.24 -18.19
CA ALA A 104 11.92 -5.68 -17.48
C ALA A 104 12.29 -4.25 -17.93
N LYS A 105 12.16 -3.92 -19.23
CA LYS A 105 12.45 -2.59 -19.77
C LYS A 105 11.49 -1.55 -19.21
N THR A 106 10.21 -1.89 -19.17
CA THR A 106 9.17 -1.02 -18.62
C THR A 106 9.35 -0.83 -17.11
N VAL A 107 9.67 -1.89 -16.38
CA VAL A 107 9.97 -1.81 -14.93
C VAL A 107 11.19 -0.91 -14.67
N SER A 108 12.28 -1.08 -15.43
CA SER A 108 13.47 -0.23 -15.34
C SER A 108 13.12 1.25 -15.56
N TYR A 109 12.36 1.54 -16.60
CA TYR A 109 11.88 2.91 -16.88
C TYR A 109 11.09 3.49 -15.70
N ILE A 110 10.15 2.72 -15.14
CA ILE A 110 9.31 3.16 -14.02
C ILE A 110 10.16 3.47 -12.79
N LEU A 111 11.10 2.60 -12.45
CA LEU A 111 11.97 2.79 -11.28
C LEU A 111 12.83 4.06 -11.40
N ASP A 112 13.38 4.32 -12.59
CA ASP A 112 14.18 5.53 -12.85
C ASP A 112 13.32 6.78 -12.91
N HIS A 113 12.18 6.74 -13.63
CA HIS A 113 11.29 7.90 -13.78
C HIS A 113 10.62 8.30 -12.45
N ALA A 114 10.35 7.32 -11.59
CA ALA A 114 9.83 7.55 -10.24
C ALA A 114 10.93 7.91 -9.22
N GLU A 115 12.20 7.87 -9.60
CA GLU A 115 13.35 8.05 -8.70
C GLU A 115 13.26 7.17 -7.45
N ALA A 116 12.87 5.90 -7.66
CA ALA A 116 12.63 4.95 -6.58
C ALA A 116 13.85 4.79 -5.67
N LYS A 117 13.67 5.02 -4.37
CA LYS A 117 14.71 4.81 -3.34
C LYS A 117 14.72 3.39 -2.80
N VAL A 118 13.55 2.77 -2.76
CA VAL A 118 13.33 1.40 -2.28
C VAL A 118 12.43 0.68 -3.29
N LEU A 119 12.71 -0.59 -3.52
CA LEU A 119 11.83 -1.52 -4.22
C LEU A 119 11.50 -2.69 -3.29
N ILE A 120 10.24 -2.78 -2.87
CA ILE A 120 9.68 -3.95 -2.20
C ILE A 120 9.18 -4.90 -3.28
N VAL A 121 9.64 -6.15 -3.29
CA VAL A 121 9.37 -7.05 -4.41
C VAL A 121 9.15 -8.50 -4.00
N ASP A 122 8.15 -9.14 -4.60
CA ASP A 122 7.91 -10.56 -4.43
C ASP A 122 8.99 -11.39 -5.15
N ARG A 123 9.56 -12.38 -4.46
CA ARG A 123 10.63 -13.24 -4.98
C ARG A 123 10.28 -14.03 -6.22
N GLN A 124 8.99 -14.28 -6.47
CA GLN A 124 8.54 -14.93 -7.72
C GLN A 124 8.84 -14.08 -8.96
N LEU A 125 9.03 -12.77 -8.79
CA LEU A 125 9.32 -11.83 -9.88
C LEU A 125 10.83 -11.68 -10.17
N HIS A 126 11.68 -12.50 -9.53
CA HIS A 126 13.15 -12.38 -9.60
C HIS A 126 13.72 -12.28 -11.02
N SER A 127 13.17 -13.03 -11.99
CA SER A 127 13.74 -13.06 -13.35
C SER A 127 13.51 -11.73 -14.09
N ILE A 128 12.35 -11.08 -13.88
CA ILE A 128 12.03 -9.79 -14.48
C ILE A 128 12.82 -8.69 -13.78
N ILE A 129 12.87 -8.73 -12.44
CA ILE A 129 13.50 -7.69 -11.65
C ILE A 129 15.03 -7.70 -11.85
N ASN A 130 15.69 -8.86 -11.85
CA ASN A 130 17.14 -8.91 -12.10
C ASN A 130 17.51 -8.29 -13.45
N LYS A 131 16.73 -8.59 -14.52
CA LYS A 131 16.94 -7.96 -15.83
C LYS A 131 16.65 -6.44 -15.81
N ALA A 132 15.63 -6.00 -15.07
CA ALA A 132 15.34 -4.58 -14.94
C ALA A 132 16.48 -3.84 -14.25
N LEU A 133 17.01 -4.37 -13.16
CA LEU A 133 18.08 -3.77 -12.35
C LEU A 133 19.40 -3.60 -13.10
N GLU A 134 19.67 -4.40 -14.15
CA GLU A 134 20.84 -4.22 -15.02
C GLU A 134 20.84 -2.82 -15.69
N ASN A 135 19.69 -2.24 -15.93
CA ASN A 135 19.51 -0.98 -16.66
C ASN A 135 19.03 0.18 -15.78
N VAL A 136 18.73 -0.06 -14.49
CA VAL A 136 18.26 0.98 -13.56
C VAL A 136 19.43 1.82 -13.06
N LYS A 137 19.30 3.14 -13.19
CA LYS A 137 20.29 4.14 -12.76
C LYS A 137 20.16 4.48 -11.28
N SER A 138 18.94 4.55 -10.77
CA SER A 138 18.62 4.95 -9.40
C SER A 138 19.07 3.95 -8.34
N LYS A 139 19.26 2.67 -8.69
CA LYS A 139 19.71 1.56 -7.81
C LYS A 139 18.99 1.55 -6.47
N PRO A 140 17.67 1.32 -6.45
CA PRO A 140 16.91 1.30 -5.20
C PRO A 140 17.41 0.21 -4.25
N LEU A 141 17.26 0.42 -2.94
CA LEU A 141 17.41 -0.67 -1.96
C LEU A 141 16.32 -1.71 -2.22
N ILE A 142 16.69 -2.98 -2.32
CA ILE A 142 15.74 -4.07 -2.56
C ILE A 142 15.33 -4.72 -1.25
N ILE A 143 14.02 -4.85 -1.04
CA ILE A 143 13.43 -5.58 0.07
C ILE A 143 12.57 -6.72 -0.50
N ASP A 144 13.00 -7.96 -0.26
CA ASP A 144 12.33 -9.16 -0.76
C ASP A 144 11.11 -9.52 0.06
N ILE A 145 10.01 -9.92 -0.59
CA ILE A 145 8.91 -10.63 0.04
C ILE A 145 9.12 -12.13 -0.18
N GLN A 146 9.31 -12.85 0.91
CA GLN A 146 9.28 -14.31 0.97
C GLN A 146 7.85 -14.74 1.32
N ASP A 147 7.16 -15.41 0.40
CA ASP A 147 5.82 -15.94 0.65
C ASP A 147 5.85 -17.46 0.81
N ASP A 148 5.66 -17.93 2.04
CA ASP A 148 5.69 -19.37 2.36
C ASP A 148 4.49 -20.13 1.78
N ASN A 149 3.44 -19.42 1.36
CA ASN A 149 2.25 -20.03 0.72
C ASN A 149 2.36 -20.08 -0.82
N ALA A 150 3.42 -19.50 -1.40
CA ALA A 150 3.70 -19.60 -2.83
C ALA A 150 4.48 -20.88 -3.18
N ASP A 151 4.51 -21.23 -4.47
CA ASP A 151 5.37 -22.31 -4.95
C ASP A 151 6.85 -21.96 -4.73
N GLN A 152 7.47 -22.62 -3.75
CA GLN A 152 8.84 -22.36 -3.31
C GLN A 152 9.86 -22.57 -4.44
N SER A 153 9.56 -23.40 -5.45
CA SER A 153 10.44 -23.63 -6.61
C SER A 153 10.59 -22.39 -7.48
N LEU A 154 9.61 -21.47 -7.43
CA LEU A 154 9.58 -20.22 -8.19
C LEU A 154 10.22 -19.05 -7.44
N LEU A 155 10.52 -19.20 -6.16
CA LEU A 155 11.03 -18.11 -5.33
C LEU A 155 12.56 -18.07 -5.35
N LYS A 156 13.13 -16.92 -5.72
CA LYS A 156 14.58 -16.68 -5.60
C LYS A 156 14.85 -15.33 -4.97
N LYS A 157 15.81 -15.30 -4.08
CA LYS A 157 16.28 -14.06 -3.44
C LYS A 157 16.75 -13.06 -4.51
N ILE A 158 16.37 -11.77 -4.33
CA ILE A 158 16.69 -10.66 -5.22
C ILE A 158 17.61 -9.66 -4.51
N GLY A 159 17.20 -9.20 -3.32
CA GLY A 159 17.92 -8.21 -2.52
C GLY A 159 18.58 -8.80 -1.28
N ASP A 160 19.21 -7.93 -0.48
CA ASP A 160 19.88 -8.34 0.75
C ASP A 160 18.96 -8.27 1.98
N LYS A 161 17.83 -7.59 1.85
CA LYS A 161 16.84 -7.44 2.93
C LYS A 161 15.60 -8.26 2.63
N GLU A 162 15.12 -8.97 3.65
CA GLU A 162 13.86 -9.70 3.61
C GLU A 162 12.81 -8.88 4.38
N TYR A 163 11.55 -8.92 3.94
CA TYR A 163 10.47 -8.04 4.40
C TYR A 163 10.24 -8.12 5.92
N GLU A 164 10.08 -9.33 6.48
CA GLU A 164 9.81 -9.49 7.90
C GLU A 164 11.01 -9.10 8.77
N ASN A 165 12.22 -9.44 8.31
CA ASN A 165 13.46 -9.03 8.98
C ASN A 165 13.62 -7.51 8.96
N PHE A 166 13.30 -6.87 7.83
CA PHE A 166 13.34 -5.41 7.69
C PHE A 166 12.29 -4.73 8.58
N LEU A 167 11.04 -5.21 8.57
CA LEU A 167 9.96 -4.75 9.43
C LEU A 167 10.36 -4.80 10.90
N ASN A 168 11.03 -5.88 11.33
CA ASN A 168 11.46 -6.07 12.71
C ASN A 168 12.60 -5.13 13.16
N THR A 169 13.22 -4.37 12.27
CA THR A 169 14.14 -3.27 12.63
C THR A 169 13.41 -1.98 13.04
N GLY A 170 12.11 -1.90 12.78
CA GLY A 170 11.28 -0.74 13.11
C GLY A 170 10.91 -0.65 14.58
N ASP A 171 10.41 0.52 14.98
CA ASP A 171 9.98 0.83 16.34
C ASP A 171 8.44 0.82 16.41
N GLU A 172 7.88 0.09 17.37
CA GLU A 172 6.44 0.00 17.59
C GLU A 172 5.84 1.30 18.19
N SER A 173 6.69 2.15 18.78
CA SER A 173 6.29 3.45 19.32
C SER A 173 6.33 4.59 18.29
N TYR A 174 6.66 4.29 17.01
CA TYR A 174 6.73 5.29 15.97
C TYR A 174 5.40 6.01 15.77
N VAL A 175 5.45 7.34 15.79
CA VAL A 175 4.29 8.19 15.51
C VAL A 175 4.35 8.63 14.05
N TRP A 176 3.41 8.14 13.25
CA TRP A 176 3.37 8.45 11.82
C TRP A 176 3.05 9.92 11.53
N LYS A 177 3.56 10.42 10.42
CA LYS A 177 3.45 11.83 10.02
C LYS A 177 2.12 12.08 9.30
N LYS A 178 1.27 12.91 9.91
CA LYS A 178 0.09 13.43 9.21
C LYS A 178 0.55 14.36 8.07
N PRO A 179 -0.11 14.34 6.90
CA PRO A 179 0.21 15.28 5.84
C PRO A 179 -0.02 16.72 6.33
N LYS A 180 0.87 17.63 5.98
CA LYS A 180 0.72 19.05 6.27
C LYS A 180 -0.36 19.69 5.39
N ASP A 181 -0.47 19.18 4.17
CA ASP A 181 -1.47 19.55 3.18
C ASP A 181 -2.07 18.27 2.58
N GLU A 182 -3.38 18.20 2.52
CA GLU A 182 -4.11 17.06 1.94
C GLU A 182 -3.91 16.92 0.41
N TRP A 183 -3.28 17.90 -0.25
CA TRP A 183 -2.82 17.83 -1.64
C TRP A 183 -1.45 17.15 -1.81
N GLN A 184 -0.75 16.84 -0.73
CA GLN A 184 0.47 16.05 -0.81
C GLN A 184 0.21 14.72 -1.50
N ALA A 185 1.18 14.25 -2.32
CA ALA A 185 1.10 12.97 -2.99
C ALA A 185 1.07 11.82 -1.96
N ILE A 186 0.16 10.86 -2.15
CA ILE A 186 0.10 9.62 -1.37
C ILE A 186 0.58 8.44 -2.20
N SER A 187 0.25 8.44 -3.50
CA SER A 187 0.66 7.35 -4.38
C SER A 187 0.87 7.79 -5.82
N LEU A 188 1.63 6.97 -6.53
CA LEU A 188 1.98 7.10 -7.94
C LEU A 188 1.68 5.78 -8.65
N SER A 189 0.87 5.81 -9.71
CA SER A 189 0.59 4.66 -10.54
C SER A 189 0.94 4.95 -11.99
N TYR A 190 1.36 3.93 -12.74
CA TYR A 190 1.72 4.11 -14.15
C TYR A 190 0.65 3.52 -15.07
N THR A 191 0.28 4.28 -16.11
CA THR A 191 -0.58 3.80 -17.18
C THR A 191 0.21 3.02 -18.21
N SER A 192 -0.44 2.10 -18.91
CA SER A 192 0.20 1.27 -19.96
C SER A 192 0.66 2.05 -21.21
N GLY A 193 0.40 3.35 -21.31
CA GLY A 193 0.76 4.22 -22.41
C GLY A 193 0.50 3.61 -23.79
N THR A 194 -0.48 4.11 -24.54
CA THR A 194 -0.80 3.59 -25.89
C THR A 194 0.14 4.11 -26.97
N THR A 195 0.94 5.15 -26.69
CA THR A 195 1.72 5.88 -27.72
C THR A 195 3.15 6.23 -27.27
N GLY A 196 3.70 5.57 -26.25
CA GLY A 196 5.05 5.88 -25.75
C GLY A 196 5.32 5.28 -24.37
N ASN A 197 6.24 5.88 -23.63
CA ASN A 197 6.55 5.46 -22.27
C ASN A 197 5.34 5.59 -21.34
N PRO A 198 5.21 4.72 -20.32
CA PRO A 198 4.16 4.83 -19.31
C PRO A 198 4.13 6.22 -18.66
N LYS A 199 2.93 6.74 -18.40
CA LYS A 199 2.74 8.03 -17.71
C LYS A 199 2.47 7.82 -16.26
N GLY A 200 3.15 8.55 -15.38
CA GLY A 200 2.90 8.57 -13.94
C GLY A 200 1.64 9.37 -13.62
N VAL A 201 0.70 8.76 -12.88
CA VAL A 201 -0.51 9.40 -12.36
C VAL A 201 -0.35 9.51 -10.85
N VAL A 202 -0.32 10.74 -10.36
CA VAL A 202 -0.18 11.04 -8.94
C VAL A 202 -1.55 11.17 -8.29
N TYR A 203 -1.77 10.44 -7.20
CA TYR A 203 -2.91 10.63 -6.32
C TYR A 203 -2.48 11.41 -5.07
N HIS A 204 -3.36 12.29 -4.58
CA HIS A 204 -3.14 13.04 -3.35
C HIS A 204 -4.03 12.50 -2.21
N HIS A 205 -3.68 12.78 -0.96
CA HIS A 205 -4.39 12.29 0.23
C HIS A 205 -5.88 12.59 0.20
N ARG A 206 -6.27 13.84 -0.11
CA ARG A 206 -7.67 14.24 -0.24
C ARG A 206 -8.44 13.41 -1.26
N GLY A 207 -7.88 13.22 -2.47
CA GLY A 207 -8.52 12.46 -3.54
C GLY A 207 -8.76 11.01 -3.14
N SER A 208 -7.75 10.37 -2.52
CA SER A 208 -7.86 9.00 -2.04
C SER A 208 -8.87 8.85 -0.90
N TYR A 209 -8.93 9.82 0.01
CA TYR A 209 -9.95 9.86 1.07
C TYR A 209 -11.36 9.98 0.51
N LEU A 210 -11.61 10.95 -0.38
CA LEU A 210 -12.91 11.19 -0.97
C LEU A 210 -13.36 10.04 -1.89
N MET A 211 -12.42 9.44 -2.63
CA MET A 211 -12.71 8.28 -3.46
C MET A 211 -13.13 7.08 -2.60
N SER A 212 -12.42 6.82 -1.50
CA SER A 212 -12.78 5.73 -0.57
C SER A 212 -14.19 5.92 0.01
N THR A 213 -14.52 7.14 0.47
CA THR A 213 -15.85 7.45 0.99
C THR A 213 -16.93 7.39 -0.08
N GLY A 214 -16.65 7.94 -1.26
CA GLY A 214 -17.55 7.92 -2.40
C GLY A 214 -17.85 6.51 -2.91
N SER A 215 -16.83 5.64 -2.96
CA SER A 215 -17.00 4.23 -3.35
C SER A 215 -17.92 3.48 -2.39
N ALA A 216 -17.73 3.67 -1.08
CA ALA A 216 -18.59 3.03 -0.08
C ALA A 216 -20.08 3.41 -0.25
N VAL A 217 -20.35 4.68 -0.54
CA VAL A 217 -21.72 5.16 -0.79
C VAL A 217 -22.25 4.66 -2.13
N ALA A 218 -21.48 4.81 -3.21
CA ALA A 218 -21.93 4.46 -4.57
C ALA A 218 -22.22 2.96 -4.72
N TRP A 219 -21.48 2.10 -4.02
CA TRP A 219 -21.65 0.65 -4.05
C TRP A 219 -22.53 0.13 -2.91
N ASN A 220 -23.10 1.01 -2.07
CA ASN A 220 -23.87 0.64 -0.88
C ASN A 220 -23.16 -0.42 -0.02
N MET A 221 -21.86 -0.20 0.24
CA MET A 221 -21.03 -1.16 0.95
C MET A 221 -21.38 -1.19 2.44
N PRO A 222 -21.70 -2.35 3.01
CA PRO A 222 -22.04 -2.47 4.41
C PRO A 222 -20.81 -2.27 5.31
N ASN A 223 -21.05 -1.86 6.55
CA ASN A 223 -20.03 -1.89 7.60
C ASN A 223 -19.62 -3.34 7.91
N ARG A 224 -18.34 -3.58 8.19
CA ARG A 224 -17.77 -4.90 8.50
C ARG A 224 -17.95 -5.94 7.39
N LEU A 225 -17.92 -5.51 6.12
CA LEU A 225 -17.99 -6.44 5.00
C LEU A 225 -16.77 -7.36 4.93
N ASN A 226 -16.94 -8.52 4.33
CA ASN A 226 -15.84 -9.36 3.86
C ASN A 226 -15.55 -9.01 2.40
N PHE A 227 -14.31 -8.66 2.11
CA PHE A 227 -13.89 -8.23 0.77
C PHE A 227 -12.81 -9.15 0.21
N LEU A 228 -13.18 -9.97 -0.77
CA LEU A 228 -12.23 -10.81 -1.50
C LEU A 228 -11.49 -9.97 -2.56
N THR A 229 -10.18 -9.86 -2.43
CA THR A 229 -9.34 -9.01 -3.25
C THR A 229 -8.98 -9.66 -4.59
N VAL A 230 -9.93 -9.69 -5.54
CA VAL A 230 -9.69 -10.15 -6.93
C VAL A 230 -9.06 -9.06 -7.79
N VAL A 231 -9.33 -7.79 -7.51
CA VAL A 231 -8.67 -6.65 -8.18
C VAL A 231 -7.23 -6.55 -7.69
N PRO A 232 -6.22 -6.49 -8.58
CA PRO A 232 -4.84 -6.33 -8.14
C PRO A 232 -4.64 -5.01 -7.39
N MET A 233 -4.06 -5.08 -6.19
CA MET A 233 -3.78 -3.89 -5.37
C MET A 233 -2.76 -2.95 -6.01
N PHE A 234 -1.96 -3.44 -6.96
CA PHE A 234 -1.03 -2.61 -7.71
C PHE A 234 -1.72 -1.78 -8.83
N HIS A 235 -2.91 -2.14 -9.28
CA HIS A 235 -3.58 -1.47 -10.40
C HIS A 235 -4.53 -0.39 -9.88
N CYS A 236 -4.30 0.87 -10.28
CA CYS A 236 -5.05 2.03 -9.75
C CYS A 236 -5.18 1.97 -8.22
N ASN A 237 -4.12 1.57 -7.53
CA ASN A 237 -4.07 1.29 -6.08
C ASN A 237 -5.24 0.42 -5.60
N GLY A 238 -5.50 -0.67 -6.35
CA GLY A 238 -6.58 -1.60 -6.03
C GLY A 238 -7.96 -0.94 -5.98
N TRP A 239 -8.20 0.09 -6.80
CA TRP A 239 -9.43 0.90 -6.80
C TRP A 239 -9.73 1.53 -5.43
N GLY A 240 -8.69 1.78 -4.63
CA GLY A 240 -8.79 2.36 -3.29
C GLY A 240 -9.37 1.43 -2.23
N TYR A 241 -9.66 0.17 -2.55
CA TYR A 241 -10.17 -0.79 -1.57
C TYR A 241 -9.23 -1.02 -0.38
N PRO A 242 -7.88 -0.98 -0.53
CA PRO A 242 -7.00 -1.02 0.63
C PRO A 242 -7.30 0.07 1.68
N TRP A 243 -7.88 1.20 1.28
CA TRP A 243 -8.32 2.27 2.18
C TRP A 243 -9.82 2.22 2.51
N THR A 244 -10.67 1.85 1.54
CA THR A 244 -12.13 1.79 1.72
C THR A 244 -12.53 0.71 2.74
N ILE A 245 -11.91 -0.47 2.69
CA ILE A 245 -12.26 -1.58 3.59
C ILE A 245 -11.97 -1.25 5.06
N PRO A 246 -10.80 -0.71 5.43
CA PRO A 246 -10.55 -0.23 6.80
C PRO A 246 -11.51 0.89 7.24
N MET A 247 -11.90 1.79 6.34
CA MET A 247 -12.90 2.82 6.64
C MET A 247 -14.22 2.22 7.09
N LEU A 248 -14.61 1.09 6.50
CA LEU A 248 -15.83 0.35 6.83
C LEU A 248 -15.61 -0.71 7.93
N ASN A 249 -14.41 -0.75 8.54
CA ASN A 249 -14.01 -1.76 9.53
C ASN A 249 -14.22 -3.20 9.01
N GLY A 250 -14.07 -3.39 7.69
CA GLY A 250 -14.29 -4.66 7.00
C GLY A 250 -13.07 -5.57 7.11
N ARG A 251 -13.19 -6.78 6.57
CA ARG A 251 -12.11 -7.75 6.48
C ARG A 251 -11.62 -7.84 5.04
N THR A 252 -10.32 -7.70 4.81
CA THR A 252 -9.69 -7.92 3.50
C THR A 252 -9.23 -9.37 3.41
N ILE A 253 -9.71 -10.11 2.43
CA ILE A 253 -9.28 -11.48 2.14
C ILE A 253 -8.38 -11.40 0.91
N CYS A 254 -7.07 -11.61 1.11
CA CYS A 254 -6.08 -11.52 0.05
C CYS A 254 -6.13 -12.77 -0.84
N LEU A 255 -6.10 -12.55 -2.15
CA LEU A 255 -6.04 -13.61 -3.17
C LEU A 255 -4.84 -13.34 -4.07
N ARG A 256 -3.76 -14.13 -3.89
CA ARG A 256 -2.49 -13.96 -4.61
C ARG A 256 -2.63 -14.08 -6.12
N ALA A 257 -3.40 -15.07 -6.56
CA ALA A 257 -3.65 -15.35 -7.98
C ALA A 257 -5.12 -15.68 -8.21
N ILE A 258 -5.62 -15.41 -9.40
CA ILE A 258 -6.98 -15.76 -9.78
C ILE A 258 -7.05 -17.29 -9.96
N ASP A 259 -7.71 -17.92 -9.02
CA ASP A 259 -8.06 -19.35 -9.00
C ASP A 259 -9.55 -19.45 -8.70
N ILE A 260 -10.32 -19.97 -9.66
CA ILE A 260 -11.78 -20.05 -9.57
C ILE A 260 -12.21 -20.94 -8.41
N LYS A 261 -11.55 -22.09 -8.21
CA LYS A 261 -11.85 -22.99 -7.11
C LYS A 261 -11.62 -22.32 -5.76
N LYS A 262 -10.48 -21.67 -5.62
CA LYS A 262 -10.12 -20.92 -4.40
C LYS A 262 -11.09 -19.78 -4.11
N ILE A 263 -11.56 -19.09 -5.15
CA ILE A 263 -12.56 -18.01 -5.00
C ILE A 263 -13.84 -18.55 -4.36
N PHE A 264 -14.38 -19.67 -4.88
CA PHE A 264 -15.60 -20.27 -4.31
C PHE A 264 -15.38 -20.78 -2.89
N GLU A 265 -14.23 -21.42 -2.61
CA GLU A 265 -13.88 -21.85 -1.24
C GLU A 265 -13.84 -20.68 -0.26
N LEU A 266 -13.30 -19.51 -0.68
CA LEU A 266 -13.23 -18.33 0.16
C LEU A 266 -14.59 -17.66 0.36
N ILE A 267 -15.47 -17.68 -0.66
CA ILE A 267 -16.85 -17.18 -0.56
C ILE A 267 -17.66 -18.05 0.41
N ASP A 268 -17.49 -19.37 0.38
CA ASP A 268 -18.19 -20.27 1.30
C ASP A 268 -17.68 -20.14 2.75
N LYS A 269 -16.40 -19.80 2.91
CA LYS A 269 -15.77 -19.70 4.22
C LYS A 269 -16.08 -18.39 4.95
N PHE A 270 -16.19 -17.26 4.22
CA PHE A 270 -16.27 -15.91 4.76
C PHE A 270 -17.55 -15.17 4.36
#